data_e88a02182f3ea1557140d0dc2fe9ad32
#
_entry.id   e88a02182f3ea1557140d0dc2fe9ad32
#
_cell.length_a   1.000
_cell.length_b   1.000
_cell.length_c   1.000
_cell.angle_alpha   90.00
_cell.angle_beta   90.00
_cell.angle_gamma   90.00
#
_symmetry.space_group_name_H-M   'P 1'
#
loop_
_entity.id
_entity.type
_entity.pdbx_description
1 polymer ?
#
loop_
_entity_poly.entity_id
_entity_poly.type
_entity_poly.pdbx_seq_one_letter_code
_entity_poly.pdbx_strand_id
1 'polypeptide(L)'
;NWTDRLEHVLRYTVLALLDSPNTTVLSILKMLTDKNYRQNIVSRIQDNVVKNFWVSEFAGWSEKFDAEAITPLLNKVGQFVSTNMIRNIIGQPTSKFDIRKVMDEKKILLMKVSKGLLGEENSSLLGSMIITKLYQAAMSRADLKEEEREDFYFYVDEFQNFATETFAEILS
;
A
#
# COMPACT_ATOMS: atom_id res chain seq x y z
N ASN A 1 10.42 15.71 -0.67
CA ASN A 1 9.52 16.16 -1.73
C ASN A 1 9.36 15.03 -2.74
N TRP A 2 8.14 14.58 -2.92
CA TRP A 2 7.79 13.71 -4.03
C TRP A 2 7.87 14.56 -5.30
N THR A 3 8.67 14.15 -6.28
CA THR A 3 8.63 14.74 -7.61
C THR A 3 7.58 14.02 -8.44
N ASP A 4 6.95 14.70 -9.39
CA ASP A 4 5.97 14.12 -10.32
C ASP A 4 6.48 12.82 -10.97
N ARG A 5 7.79 12.77 -11.22
CA ARG A 5 8.45 11.60 -11.78
C ARG A 5 8.45 10.40 -10.84
N LEU A 6 8.68 10.62 -9.55
CA LEU A 6 8.69 9.56 -8.54
C LEU A 6 7.30 8.95 -8.39
N GLU A 7 6.29 9.80 -8.37
CA GLU A 7 4.89 9.38 -8.36
C GLU A 7 4.54 8.59 -9.62
N HIS A 8 4.98 9.05 -10.78
CA HIS A 8 4.77 8.38 -12.06
C HIS A 8 5.35 6.96 -12.05
N VAL A 9 6.63 6.80 -11.67
CA VAL A 9 7.27 5.48 -11.58
C VAL A 9 6.55 4.58 -10.58
N LEU A 10 6.22 5.10 -9.39
CA LEU A 10 5.52 4.31 -8.36
C LEU A 10 4.15 3.87 -8.86
N ARG A 11 3.40 4.74 -9.49
CA ARG A 11 2.06 4.45 -10.04
C ARG A 11 2.12 3.31 -11.04
N TYR A 12 2.99 3.38 -12.05
CA TYR A 12 3.13 2.31 -13.04
C TYR A 12 3.72 1.02 -12.47
N THR A 13 4.55 1.11 -11.43
CA THR A 13 5.03 -0.06 -10.69
C THR A 13 3.87 -0.76 -9.99
N VAL A 14 3.04 -0.02 -9.26
CA VAL A 14 1.89 -0.59 -8.55
C VAL A 14 0.88 -1.19 -9.54
N LEU A 15 0.53 -0.47 -10.61
CA LEU A 15 -0.38 -0.97 -11.64
C LEU A 15 0.13 -2.28 -12.28
N ALA A 16 1.42 -2.37 -12.61
CA ALA A 16 2.01 -3.59 -13.16
C ALA A 16 1.96 -4.77 -12.17
N LEU A 17 2.15 -4.50 -10.87
CA LEU A 17 2.11 -5.53 -9.84
C LEU A 17 0.67 -6.01 -9.56
N LEU A 18 -0.34 -5.16 -9.70
CA LEU A 18 -1.74 -5.54 -9.52
C LEU A 18 -2.21 -6.58 -10.53
N ASP A 19 -1.64 -6.60 -11.75
CA ASP A 19 -1.94 -7.61 -12.78
C ASP A 19 -1.26 -8.97 -12.52
N SER A 20 -0.44 -9.07 -11.48
CA SER A 20 0.33 -10.28 -11.20
C SER A 20 -0.03 -10.89 -9.83
N PRO A 21 -0.26 -12.20 -9.77
CA PRO A 21 -0.59 -12.87 -8.51
C PRO A 21 0.60 -12.88 -7.54
N ASN A 22 0.30 -12.97 -6.25
CA ASN A 22 1.27 -13.11 -5.17
C ASN A 22 2.30 -11.96 -5.08
N THR A 23 1.96 -10.79 -5.56
CA THR A 23 2.76 -9.59 -5.40
C THR A 23 2.43 -8.87 -4.10
N THR A 24 3.39 -8.14 -3.57
CA THR A 24 3.27 -7.38 -2.32
C THR A 24 4.02 -6.05 -2.45
N VAL A 25 3.97 -5.21 -1.43
CA VAL A 25 4.77 -3.97 -1.37
C VAL A 25 6.28 -4.27 -1.56
N LEU A 26 6.76 -5.43 -1.11
CA LEU A 26 8.15 -5.87 -1.33
C LEU A 26 8.49 -6.08 -2.81
N SER A 27 7.49 -6.37 -3.61
CA SER A 27 7.65 -6.55 -5.06
C SER A 27 8.00 -5.26 -5.78
N ILE A 28 7.69 -4.09 -5.20
CA ILE A 28 8.10 -2.78 -5.73
C ILE A 28 9.63 -2.71 -5.85
N LEU A 29 10.35 -3.10 -4.78
CA LEU A 29 11.80 -3.10 -4.80
C LEU A 29 12.36 -4.01 -5.89
N LYS A 30 11.83 -5.24 -5.99
CA LYS A 30 12.26 -6.19 -7.03
C LYS A 30 11.96 -5.69 -8.43
N MET A 31 10.79 -5.09 -8.64
CA MET A 31 10.39 -4.53 -9.95
C MET A 31 11.37 -3.45 -10.42
N LEU A 32 11.91 -2.67 -9.50
CA LEU A 32 12.83 -1.58 -9.81
C LEU A 32 14.29 -2.01 -9.93
N THR A 33 14.73 -3.06 -9.22
CA THR A 33 16.13 -3.47 -9.14
C THR A 33 16.49 -4.74 -9.91
N ASP A 34 15.53 -5.66 -10.07
CA ASP A 34 15.75 -6.95 -10.73
C ASP A 34 15.15 -6.97 -12.13
N LYS A 35 16.02 -6.97 -13.14
CA LYS A 35 15.61 -6.98 -14.56
C LYS A 35 14.80 -8.22 -14.93
N ASN A 36 15.18 -9.39 -14.43
CA ASN A 36 14.50 -10.64 -14.76
C ASN A 36 13.10 -10.69 -14.13
N TYR A 37 13.00 -10.28 -12.87
CA TYR A 37 11.73 -10.15 -12.18
C TYR A 37 10.81 -9.16 -12.92
N ARG A 38 11.34 -7.99 -13.29
CA ARG A 38 10.61 -6.96 -14.04
C ARG A 38 10.08 -7.50 -15.37
N GLN A 39 10.90 -8.19 -16.15
CA GLN A 39 10.48 -8.78 -17.43
C GLN A 39 9.35 -9.80 -17.24
N ASN A 40 9.43 -10.64 -16.20
CA ASN A 40 8.37 -11.60 -15.88
C ASN A 40 7.05 -10.90 -15.56
N ILE A 41 7.07 -9.84 -14.73
CA ILE A 41 5.86 -9.05 -14.45
C ILE A 41 5.33 -8.38 -15.70
N VAL A 42 6.17 -7.68 -16.46
CA VAL A 42 5.77 -6.95 -17.68
C VAL A 42 5.13 -7.87 -18.72
N SER A 43 5.55 -9.13 -18.81
CA SER A 43 4.94 -10.11 -19.72
C SER A 43 3.48 -10.43 -19.39
N ARG A 44 3.05 -10.19 -18.15
CA ARG A 44 1.70 -10.49 -17.65
C ARG A 44 0.74 -9.29 -17.70
N ILE A 45 1.27 -8.08 -17.89
CA ILE A 45 0.46 -6.86 -17.91
C ILE A 45 -0.58 -6.91 -19.02
N GLN A 46 -1.85 -6.73 -18.65
CA GLN A 46 -2.98 -6.70 -19.58
C GLN A 46 -3.22 -5.28 -20.14
N ASP A 47 -3.01 -4.25 -19.32
CA ASP A 47 -3.18 -2.86 -19.74
C ASP A 47 -2.02 -2.41 -20.64
N ASN A 48 -2.35 -2.07 -21.89
CA ASN A 48 -1.38 -1.65 -22.88
C ASN A 48 -0.67 -0.33 -22.52
N VAL A 49 -1.32 0.57 -21.77
CA VAL A 49 -0.70 1.83 -21.33
C VAL A 49 0.37 1.54 -20.29
N VAL A 50 0.04 0.70 -19.32
CA VAL A 50 1.00 0.26 -18.28
C VAL A 50 2.16 -0.51 -18.91
N LYS A 51 1.87 -1.40 -19.84
CA LYS A 51 2.88 -2.19 -20.55
C LYS A 51 3.82 -1.31 -21.35
N ASN A 52 3.29 -0.32 -22.09
CA ASN A 52 4.08 0.61 -22.89
C ASN A 52 5.03 1.45 -22.06
N PHE A 53 4.63 1.87 -20.87
CA PHE A 53 5.54 2.55 -19.94
C PHE A 53 6.81 1.72 -19.71
N TRP A 54 6.67 0.43 -19.38
CA TRP A 54 7.82 -0.44 -19.08
C TRP A 54 8.65 -0.81 -20.30
N VAL A 55 8.01 -1.04 -21.45
CA VAL A 55 8.68 -1.54 -22.66
C VAL A 55 9.32 -0.41 -23.45
N SER A 56 8.73 0.77 -23.46
CA SER A 56 9.17 1.90 -24.30
C SER A 56 9.79 3.00 -23.48
N GLU A 57 9.08 3.54 -22.48
CA GLU A 57 9.54 4.70 -21.72
C GLU A 57 10.67 4.30 -20.76
N PHE A 58 10.39 3.40 -19.83
CA PHE A 58 11.37 2.98 -18.83
C PHE A 58 12.59 2.28 -19.45
N ALA A 59 12.38 1.41 -20.44
CA ALA A 59 13.45 0.72 -21.13
C ALA A 59 14.38 1.66 -21.94
N GLY A 60 13.90 2.84 -22.30
CA GLY A 60 14.67 3.86 -23.02
C GLY A 60 15.49 4.77 -22.10
N TRP A 61 15.37 4.63 -20.80
CA TRP A 61 16.10 5.47 -19.85
C TRP A 61 17.60 5.09 -19.80
N SER A 62 18.45 6.07 -19.57
CA SER A 62 19.87 5.81 -19.31
C SER A 62 20.08 5.35 -17.86
N GLU A 63 21.15 4.59 -17.60
CA GLU A 63 21.50 4.14 -16.25
C GLU A 63 21.56 5.29 -15.22
N LYS A 64 22.09 6.44 -15.62
CA LYS A 64 22.16 7.63 -14.76
C LYS A 64 20.77 8.16 -14.44
N PHE A 65 19.89 8.22 -15.43
CA PHE A 65 18.53 8.71 -15.29
C PHE A 65 17.69 7.73 -14.43
N ASP A 66 17.86 6.44 -14.63
CA ASP A 66 17.26 5.38 -13.82
C ASP A 66 17.64 5.55 -12.34
N ALA A 67 18.93 5.73 -12.07
CA ALA A 67 19.43 5.90 -10.70
C ALA A 67 18.83 7.14 -10.02
N GLU A 68 18.74 8.27 -10.72
CA GLU A 68 18.15 9.50 -10.19
C GLU A 68 16.64 9.37 -9.91
N ALA A 69 15.90 8.66 -10.76
CA ALA A 69 14.46 8.48 -10.64
C ALA A 69 14.09 7.41 -9.61
N ILE A 70 14.88 6.33 -9.51
CA ILE A 70 14.55 5.14 -8.72
C ILE A 70 15.10 5.23 -7.30
N THR A 71 16.30 5.79 -7.10
CA THR A 71 16.97 5.81 -5.78
C THR A 71 16.12 6.42 -4.66
N PRO A 72 15.44 7.56 -4.84
CA PRO A 72 14.60 8.12 -3.78
C PRO A 72 13.42 7.21 -3.43
N LEU A 73 12.87 6.48 -4.42
CA LEU A 73 11.79 5.53 -4.20
C LEU A 73 12.28 4.29 -3.44
N LEU A 74 13.44 3.75 -3.84
CA LEU A 74 14.08 2.63 -3.13
C LEU A 74 14.39 2.99 -1.68
N ASN A 75 14.87 4.20 -1.41
CA ASN A 75 15.15 4.66 -0.06
C ASN A 75 13.88 4.72 0.79
N LYS A 76 12.79 5.29 0.28
CA LYS A 76 11.52 5.39 1.02
C LYS A 76 10.88 4.03 1.27
N VAL A 77 10.74 3.21 0.23
CA VAL A 77 10.18 1.87 0.37
C VAL A 77 11.11 0.98 1.19
N GLY A 78 12.42 1.06 0.96
CA GLY A 78 13.45 0.31 1.69
C GLY A 78 13.44 0.63 3.19
N GLN A 79 13.35 1.90 3.57
CA GLN A 79 13.24 2.32 4.97
C GLN A 79 12.02 1.69 5.64
N PHE A 80 10.86 1.75 4.99
CA PHE A 80 9.62 1.17 5.51
C PHE A 80 9.72 -0.35 5.68
N VAL A 81 10.30 -1.07 4.73
CA VAL A 81 10.42 -2.53 4.77
C VAL A 81 11.69 -3.03 5.48
N SER A 82 12.54 -2.15 6.01
CA SER A 82 13.78 -2.53 6.73
C SER A 82 13.49 -3.31 8.02
N THR A 83 12.42 -2.95 8.72
CA THR A 83 12.00 -3.61 9.96
C THR A 83 11.34 -4.95 9.68
N ASN A 84 11.86 -6.04 10.28
CA ASN A 84 11.33 -7.39 10.11
C ASN A 84 9.83 -7.48 10.41
N MET A 85 9.37 -6.81 11.47
CA MET A 85 7.96 -6.83 11.86
C MET A 85 7.07 -6.23 10.76
N ILE A 86 7.41 -5.05 10.26
CA ILE A 86 6.67 -4.40 9.16
C ILE A 86 6.69 -5.31 7.92
N ARG A 87 7.87 -5.80 7.55
CA ARG A 87 8.04 -6.68 6.39
C ARG A 87 7.16 -7.94 6.46
N ASN A 88 7.02 -8.53 7.65
CA ASN A 88 6.17 -9.70 7.86
C ASN A 88 4.67 -9.37 7.78
N ILE A 89 4.27 -8.14 8.11
CA ILE A 89 2.89 -7.69 7.98
C ILE A 89 2.53 -7.41 6.53
N ILE A 90 3.28 -6.53 5.87
CA ILE A 90 2.95 -6.04 4.52
C ILE A 90 3.45 -6.95 3.38
N GLY A 91 4.35 -7.87 3.69
CA GLY A 91 4.91 -8.83 2.72
C GLY A 91 4.03 -10.06 2.50
N GLN A 92 2.86 -10.15 3.11
CA GLN A 92 1.94 -11.26 2.89
C GLN A 92 1.09 -10.99 1.65
N PRO A 93 1.02 -11.95 0.70
CA PRO A 93 0.25 -11.77 -0.54
C PRO A 93 -1.26 -11.79 -0.31
N THR A 94 -1.72 -12.35 0.79
CA THR A 94 -3.14 -12.45 1.15
C THR A 94 -3.38 -12.00 2.58
N SER A 95 -4.44 -11.23 2.79
CA SER A 95 -4.87 -10.85 4.14
C SER A 95 -5.39 -12.07 4.91
N LYS A 96 -5.01 -12.18 6.19
CA LYS A 96 -5.49 -13.26 7.08
C LYS A 96 -6.95 -13.07 7.50
N PHE A 97 -7.46 -11.85 7.44
CA PHE A 97 -8.82 -11.51 7.81
C PHE A 97 -9.36 -10.41 6.89
N ASP A 98 -10.67 -10.35 6.81
CA ASP A 98 -11.42 -9.37 6.05
C ASP A 98 -12.05 -8.37 7.03
N ILE A 99 -11.68 -7.09 6.93
CA ILE A 99 -12.15 -6.04 7.84
C ILE A 99 -13.67 -5.83 7.69
N ARG A 100 -14.22 -5.93 6.47
CA ARG A 100 -15.66 -5.84 6.26
C ARG A 100 -16.40 -6.94 7.01
N LYS A 101 -15.93 -8.18 6.94
CA LYS A 101 -16.49 -9.29 7.72
C LYS A 101 -16.38 -9.09 9.23
N VAL A 102 -15.32 -8.44 9.70
CA VAL A 102 -15.19 -8.07 11.12
C VAL A 102 -16.33 -7.15 11.53
N MET A 103 -16.67 -6.16 10.68
CA MET A 103 -17.78 -5.24 10.94
C MET A 103 -19.14 -5.94 10.87
N ASP A 104 -19.40 -6.68 9.79
CA ASP A 104 -20.70 -7.31 9.53
C ASP A 104 -21.03 -8.47 10.51
N GLU A 105 -20.00 -9.16 11.01
CA GLU A 105 -20.13 -10.25 11.96
C GLU A 105 -20.01 -9.78 13.43
N LYS A 106 -20.08 -8.49 13.72
CA LYS A 106 -20.00 -7.88 15.07
C LYS A 106 -18.76 -8.30 15.87
N LYS A 107 -17.65 -8.47 15.18
CA LYS A 107 -16.38 -8.89 15.81
C LYS A 107 -15.65 -7.72 16.44
N ILE A 108 -14.88 -8.00 17.49
CA ILE A 108 -13.99 -7.04 18.11
C ILE A 108 -12.61 -7.17 17.46
N LEU A 109 -12.09 -6.06 16.93
CA LEU A 109 -10.76 -5.96 16.34
C LEU A 109 -9.87 -5.10 17.25
N LEU A 110 -8.84 -5.70 17.84
CA LEU A 110 -7.86 -5.01 18.66
C LEU A 110 -6.55 -4.90 17.90
N MET A 111 -6.08 -3.67 17.67
CA MET A 111 -4.82 -3.42 16.98
C MET A 111 -3.87 -2.63 17.88
N LYS A 112 -2.70 -3.20 18.15
CA LYS A 112 -1.64 -2.55 18.91
C LYS A 112 -0.55 -2.04 17.98
N VAL A 113 -0.55 -0.72 17.71
CA VAL A 113 0.45 -0.03 16.90
C VAL A 113 1.39 0.74 17.83
N SER A 114 2.43 0.07 18.34
CA SER A 114 3.31 0.60 19.37
C SER A 114 4.51 1.34 18.79
N LYS A 115 4.65 2.64 19.06
CA LYS A 115 5.83 3.43 18.67
C LYS A 115 7.14 2.86 19.24
N GLY A 116 7.11 2.31 20.45
CA GLY A 116 8.29 1.73 21.10
C GLY A 116 8.82 0.47 20.40
N LEU A 117 7.96 -0.28 19.69
CA LEU A 117 8.34 -1.48 18.96
C LEU A 117 8.63 -1.24 17.48
N LEU A 118 7.90 -0.33 16.86
CA LEU A 118 7.93 -0.09 15.42
C LEU A 118 8.81 1.12 15.04
N GLY A 119 9.06 2.01 15.97
CA GLY A 119 9.54 3.36 15.70
C GLY A 119 8.40 4.28 15.29
N GLU A 120 8.61 5.59 15.36
CA GLU A 120 7.56 6.60 15.13
C GLU A 120 7.05 6.59 13.70
N GLU A 121 7.94 6.63 12.71
CA GLU A 121 7.58 6.66 11.28
C GLU A 121 6.81 5.40 10.85
N ASN A 122 7.31 4.21 11.22
CA ASN A 122 6.66 2.95 10.88
C ASN A 122 5.29 2.80 11.58
N SER A 123 5.18 3.26 12.82
CA SER A 123 3.93 3.25 13.58
C SER A 123 2.90 4.16 12.92
N SER A 124 3.29 5.38 12.56
CA SER A 124 2.41 6.34 11.88
C SER A 124 1.94 5.80 10.52
N LEU A 125 2.85 5.29 9.71
CA LEU A 125 2.52 4.75 8.39
C LEU A 125 1.60 3.52 8.48
N LEU A 126 1.92 2.56 9.35
CA LEU A 126 1.08 1.38 9.55
C LEU A 126 -0.31 1.75 10.07
N GLY A 127 -0.39 2.68 11.03
CA GLY A 127 -1.65 3.18 11.55
C GLY A 127 -2.50 3.86 10.48
N SER A 128 -1.89 4.70 9.64
CA SER A 128 -2.56 5.35 8.51
C SER A 128 -3.11 4.33 7.49
N MET A 129 -2.33 3.28 7.18
CA MET A 129 -2.79 2.19 6.30
C MET A 129 -3.97 1.43 6.90
N ILE A 130 -3.95 1.16 8.21
CA ILE A 130 -5.04 0.50 8.93
C ILE A 130 -6.31 1.35 8.87
N ILE A 131 -6.22 2.65 9.15
CA ILE A 131 -7.34 3.59 9.09
C ILE A 131 -7.93 3.62 7.67
N THR A 132 -7.07 3.74 6.65
CA THR A 132 -7.52 3.71 5.25
C THR A 132 -8.25 2.40 4.91
N LYS A 133 -7.77 1.27 5.40
CA LYS A 133 -8.43 -0.03 5.20
C LYS A 133 -9.76 -0.15 5.93
N LEU A 134 -9.86 0.39 7.14
CA LEU A 134 -11.13 0.47 7.89
C LEU A 134 -12.14 1.35 7.16
N TYR A 135 -11.71 2.52 6.68
CA TYR A 135 -12.55 3.41 5.88
C TYR A 135 -13.04 2.74 4.59
N GLN A 136 -12.14 2.12 3.81
CA GLN A 136 -12.52 1.38 2.61
C GLN A 136 -13.52 0.25 2.89
N ALA A 137 -13.33 -0.48 3.99
CA ALA A 137 -14.26 -1.53 4.42
C ALA A 137 -15.62 -0.95 4.80
N ALA A 138 -15.66 0.16 5.53
CA ALA A 138 -16.91 0.85 5.87
C ALA A 138 -17.65 1.35 4.61
N MET A 139 -16.93 2.00 3.70
CA MET A 139 -17.50 2.48 2.43
C MET A 139 -18.00 1.35 1.52
N SER A 140 -17.35 0.20 1.54
CA SER A 140 -17.79 -0.97 0.78
C SER A 140 -19.15 -1.51 1.21
N ARG A 141 -19.62 -1.15 2.42
CA ARG A 141 -20.94 -1.53 2.95
C ARG A 141 -22.08 -0.69 2.36
N ALA A 142 -21.77 0.26 1.48
CA ALA A 142 -22.79 1.03 0.76
C ALA A 142 -23.68 0.16 -0.16
N ASP A 143 -23.28 -1.09 -0.44
CA ASP A 143 -24.08 -2.10 -1.15
C ASP A 143 -25.22 -2.68 -0.28
N LEU A 144 -25.16 -2.51 1.04
CA LEU A 144 -26.21 -2.90 1.98
C LEU A 144 -27.17 -1.73 2.25
N LYS A 145 -28.44 -2.04 2.52
CA LYS A 145 -29.39 -1.05 3.05
C LYS A 145 -28.96 -0.60 4.44
N GLU A 146 -29.31 0.62 4.81
CA GLU A 146 -28.92 1.21 6.10
C GLU A 146 -29.35 0.32 7.28
N GLU A 147 -30.56 -0.23 7.21
CA GLU A 147 -31.14 -1.10 8.25
C GLU A 147 -30.42 -2.46 8.38
N GLU A 148 -29.68 -2.87 7.35
CA GLU A 148 -28.93 -4.12 7.32
C GLU A 148 -27.47 -3.92 7.76
N ARG A 149 -27.03 -2.65 7.94
CA ARG A 149 -25.66 -2.35 8.35
C ARG A 149 -25.56 -2.39 9.86
N GLU A 150 -24.73 -3.30 10.36
CA GLU A 150 -24.43 -3.37 11.79
C GLU A 150 -23.54 -2.18 12.21
N ASP A 151 -23.83 -1.60 13.37
CA ASP A 151 -23.02 -0.54 13.95
C ASP A 151 -21.60 -1.01 14.22
N PHE A 152 -20.62 -0.21 13.85
CA PHE A 152 -19.21 -0.47 14.13
C PHE A 152 -18.59 0.75 14.82
N TYR A 153 -18.11 0.54 16.03
CA TYR A 153 -17.52 1.59 16.85
C TYR A 153 -16.00 1.58 16.69
N PHE A 154 -15.44 2.72 16.33
CA PHE A 154 -14.01 2.89 16.10
C PHE A 154 -13.41 3.79 17.18
N TYR A 155 -12.56 3.20 18.01
CA TYR A 155 -11.83 3.87 19.09
C TYR A 155 -10.36 3.99 18.72
N VAL A 156 -9.82 5.20 18.72
CA VAL A 156 -8.41 5.47 18.43
C VAL A 156 -7.81 6.24 19.58
N ASP A 157 -6.85 5.63 20.24
CA ASP A 157 -6.02 6.29 21.23
C ASP A 157 -4.87 7.03 20.52
N GLU A 158 -4.52 8.23 21.00
CA GLU A 158 -3.49 9.10 20.40
C GLU A 158 -3.67 9.32 18.88
N PHE A 159 -4.91 9.58 18.43
CA PHE A 159 -5.28 9.71 17.02
C PHE A 159 -4.43 10.71 16.24
N GLN A 160 -3.87 11.74 16.89
CA GLN A 160 -3.01 12.74 16.26
C GLN A 160 -1.77 12.13 15.59
N ASN A 161 -1.38 10.93 15.99
CA ASN A 161 -0.25 10.21 15.39
C ASN A 161 -0.59 9.58 14.04
N PHE A 162 -1.89 9.47 13.73
CA PHE A 162 -2.43 8.77 12.56
C PHE A 162 -3.32 9.68 11.71
N ALA A 163 -3.40 10.97 12.07
CA ALA A 163 -4.25 11.93 11.36
C ALA A 163 -3.76 12.10 9.91
N THR A 164 -4.61 11.69 8.96
CA THR A 164 -4.43 11.83 7.52
C THR A 164 -5.67 12.49 6.93
N GLU A 165 -5.62 12.88 5.65
CA GLU A 165 -6.81 13.36 4.93
C GLU A 165 -7.95 12.34 5.00
N THR A 166 -7.64 11.04 4.85
CA THR A 166 -8.63 9.96 5.00
C THR A 166 -9.29 9.97 6.39
N PHE A 167 -8.57 10.32 7.44
CA PHE A 167 -9.14 10.43 8.77
C PHE A 167 -10.10 11.61 8.89
N ALA A 168 -9.81 12.73 8.22
CA ALA A 168 -10.72 13.88 8.15
C ALA A 168 -12.01 13.53 7.40
N GLU A 169 -11.93 12.71 6.33
CA GLU A 169 -13.10 12.22 5.60
C GLU A 169 -14.00 11.29 6.45
N ILE A 170 -13.43 10.52 7.39
CA ILE A 170 -14.21 9.68 8.32
C ILE A 170 -15.04 10.55 9.28
N LEU A 171 -14.54 11.74 9.61
CA LEU A 171 -15.19 12.65 10.58
C LEU A 171 -16.17 13.63 9.95
N SER A 172 -16.22 13.72 8.62
CA SER A 172 -17.12 14.60 7.86
C SER A 172 -18.43 13.92 7.50
#